data_48963f0c15f455b91407c2f5b2347410
#
_entry.id   48963f0c15f455b91407c2f5b2347410
#
_cell.length_a   1.000
_cell.length_b   1.000
_cell.length_c   1.000
_cell.angle_alpha   90.00
_cell.angle_beta   90.00
_cell.angle_gamma   90.00
#
_symmetry.space_group_name_H-M   'P 1'
#
loop_
_entity.id
_entity.type
_entity.pdbx_description
1 polymer ?
#
loop_
_entity_poly.entity_id
_entity_poly.type
_entity_poly.pdbx_seq_one_letter_code
_entity_poly.pdbx_strand_id
1 'polypeptide(L)'
;MSDIFQEVDKELREEKYKTIWNRYKYYIIAVLVLFVSSVGFNSFWKQHSLDEVNDRSTRFFAAMELAQQDKTSAISLLQEFTSKEKDSSEYHSMIASFAEAAIRRSEGDFSGALAVYDEISISNMSVFYKDYAKLSSAEMLIALNNTIDAKTLLEELSSNSSELKFIAKEYLGYIFINDGNISQAKAIFISLSEEASVSINMKNRSKEILSVFP
;
A
#
# COMPACT_ATOMS: atom_id res chain seq x y z
N MET A 1 -58.68 -30.99 -48.49
CA MET A 1 -59.20 -29.78 -47.79
C MET A 1 -58.33 -29.32 -46.61
N SER A 2 -57.30 -30.07 -46.22
CA SER A 2 -56.37 -29.66 -45.12
C SER A 2 -55.27 -28.67 -45.54
N ASP A 3 -54.91 -28.60 -46.81
CA ASP A 3 -53.82 -27.73 -47.30
C ASP A 3 -54.14 -26.22 -47.25
N ILE A 4 -55.38 -25.87 -47.59
CA ILE A 4 -55.81 -24.46 -47.64
C ILE A 4 -55.83 -23.83 -46.22
N PHE A 5 -56.19 -24.59 -45.19
CA PHE A 5 -56.14 -24.09 -43.80
C PHE A 5 -54.75 -23.95 -43.26
N GLN A 6 -53.80 -24.78 -43.70
CA GLN A 6 -52.38 -24.66 -43.36
C GLN A 6 -51.70 -23.47 -44.04
N GLU A 7 -52.10 -23.18 -45.28
CA GLU A 7 -51.57 -22.05 -46.06
C GLU A 7 -52.06 -20.71 -45.50
N VAL A 8 -53.33 -20.62 -45.13
CA VAL A 8 -53.92 -19.45 -44.46
C VAL A 8 -53.32 -19.20 -43.07
N ASP A 9 -53.09 -20.26 -42.30
CA ASP A 9 -52.46 -20.14 -40.98
C ASP A 9 -50.99 -19.68 -41.08
N LYS A 10 -50.28 -20.04 -42.13
CA LYS A 10 -48.92 -19.64 -42.44
C LYS A 10 -48.86 -18.16 -42.84
N GLU A 11 -49.76 -17.72 -43.73
CA GLU A 11 -49.86 -16.32 -44.16
C GLU A 11 -50.24 -15.40 -42.96
N LEU A 12 -51.21 -15.80 -42.14
CA LEU A 12 -51.58 -15.05 -40.92
C LEU A 12 -50.44 -14.93 -39.89
N ARG A 13 -49.60 -15.98 -39.80
CA ARG A 13 -48.39 -15.90 -38.94
C ARG A 13 -47.36 -14.97 -39.55
N GLU A 14 -47.10 -15.03 -40.84
CA GLU A 14 -46.14 -14.12 -41.50
C GLU A 14 -46.58 -12.64 -41.41
N GLU A 15 -47.87 -12.36 -41.57
CA GLU A 15 -48.39 -10.98 -41.42
C GLU A 15 -48.26 -10.48 -39.96
N LYS A 16 -48.54 -11.32 -38.98
CA LYS A 16 -48.31 -11.00 -37.57
C LYS A 16 -46.82 -10.73 -37.28
N TYR A 17 -45.91 -11.55 -37.78
CA TYR A 17 -44.48 -11.33 -37.63
C TYR A 17 -44.02 -10.04 -38.32
N LYS A 18 -44.48 -9.73 -39.51
CA LYS A 18 -44.16 -8.50 -40.24
C LYS A 18 -44.68 -7.25 -39.49
N THR A 19 -45.90 -7.34 -38.92
CA THR A 19 -46.51 -6.25 -38.16
C THR A 19 -45.73 -5.98 -36.85
N ILE A 20 -45.37 -7.02 -36.11
CA ILE A 20 -44.57 -6.93 -34.88
C ILE A 20 -43.16 -6.41 -35.22
N TRP A 21 -42.54 -6.94 -36.28
CA TRP A 21 -41.20 -6.50 -36.70
C TRP A 21 -41.20 -5.02 -37.08
N ASN A 22 -42.16 -4.58 -37.89
CA ASN A 22 -42.21 -3.16 -38.30
C ASN A 22 -42.48 -2.20 -37.14
N ARG A 23 -43.17 -2.67 -36.09
CA ARG A 23 -43.49 -1.87 -34.92
C ARG A 23 -42.30 -1.79 -33.96
N TYR A 24 -41.52 -2.89 -33.81
CA TYR A 24 -40.50 -2.99 -32.75
C TYR A 24 -39.06 -2.99 -33.26
N LYS A 25 -38.83 -3.09 -34.59
CA LYS A 25 -37.48 -3.14 -35.16
C LYS A 25 -36.55 -2.03 -34.68
N TYR A 26 -37.05 -0.82 -34.53
CA TYR A 26 -36.23 0.30 -34.05
C TYR A 26 -35.86 0.16 -32.56
N TYR A 27 -36.76 -0.37 -31.77
CA TYR A 27 -36.45 -0.65 -30.35
C TYR A 27 -35.48 -1.81 -30.21
N ILE A 28 -35.63 -2.85 -31.00
CA ILE A 28 -34.70 -4.00 -31.01
C ILE A 28 -33.30 -3.56 -31.45
N ILE A 29 -33.23 -2.74 -32.49
CA ILE A 29 -31.96 -2.19 -32.97
C ILE A 29 -31.33 -1.27 -31.90
N ALA A 30 -32.13 -0.41 -31.27
CA ALA A 30 -31.65 0.48 -30.21
C ALA A 30 -31.09 -0.32 -29.02
N VAL A 31 -31.77 -1.38 -28.60
CA VAL A 31 -31.29 -2.26 -27.51
C VAL A 31 -30.01 -3.00 -27.92
N LEU A 32 -29.91 -3.50 -29.14
CA LEU A 32 -28.71 -4.11 -29.68
C LEU A 32 -27.52 -3.15 -29.73
N VAL A 33 -27.75 -1.92 -30.18
CA VAL A 33 -26.70 -0.87 -30.22
C VAL A 33 -26.24 -0.54 -28.80
N LEU A 34 -27.17 -0.37 -27.84
CA LEU A 34 -26.83 -0.13 -26.45
C LEU A 34 -26.02 -1.28 -25.83
N PHE A 35 -26.39 -2.51 -26.14
CA PHE A 35 -25.70 -3.71 -25.66
C PHE A 35 -24.26 -3.78 -26.21
N VAL A 36 -24.10 -3.63 -27.53
CA VAL A 36 -22.78 -3.64 -28.18
C VAL A 36 -21.92 -2.47 -27.70
N SER A 37 -22.51 -1.29 -27.56
CA SER A 37 -21.80 -0.11 -27.00
C SER A 37 -21.36 -0.32 -25.57
N SER A 38 -22.19 -0.94 -24.73
CA SER A 38 -21.87 -1.26 -23.34
C SER A 38 -20.70 -2.25 -23.23
N VAL A 39 -20.71 -3.30 -24.04
CA VAL A 39 -19.62 -4.29 -24.06
C VAL A 39 -18.32 -3.65 -24.59
N GLY A 40 -18.41 -2.88 -25.67
CA GLY A 40 -17.25 -2.17 -26.23
C GLY A 40 -16.66 -1.16 -25.27
N PHE A 41 -17.50 -0.36 -24.61
CA PHE A 41 -17.08 0.61 -23.60
C PHE A 41 -16.41 -0.05 -22.38
N ASN A 42 -17.00 -1.12 -21.87
CA ASN A 42 -16.42 -1.87 -20.76
C ASN A 42 -15.06 -2.50 -21.13
N SER A 43 -14.92 -3.04 -22.34
CA SER A 43 -13.68 -3.61 -22.82
C SER A 43 -12.60 -2.55 -23.03
N PHE A 44 -12.96 -1.40 -23.61
CA PHE A 44 -12.07 -0.26 -23.80
C PHE A 44 -11.59 0.31 -22.46
N TRP A 45 -12.52 0.50 -21.50
CA TRP A 45 -12.20 1.00 -20.17
C TRP A 45 -11.28 0.06 -19.41
N LYS A 46 -11.55 -1.25 -19.48
CA LYS A 46 -10.72 -2.28 -18.85
C LYS A 46 -9.32 -2.32 -19.46
N GLN A 47 -9.20 -2.21 -20.78
CA GLN A 47 -7.89 -2.19 -21.46
C GLN A 47 -7.09 -0.95 -21.04
N HIS A 48 -7.71 0.22 -21.07
CA HIS A 48 -7.06 1.47 -20.67
C HIS A 48 -6.58 1.44 -19.21
N SER A 49 -7.40 0.91 -18.31
CA SER A 49 -7.02 0.71 -16.91
C SER A 49 -5.85 -0.26 -16.73
N LEU A 50 -5.79 -1.33 -17.52
CA LEU A 50 -4.68 -2.30 -17.48
C LEU A 50 -3.39 -1.68 -18.03
N ASP A 51 -3.47 -0.87 -19.08
CA ASP A 51 -2.32 -0.19 -19.67
C ASP A 51 -1.71 0.82 -18.69
N GLU A 52 -2.54 1.57 -17.94
CA GLU A 52 -2.07 2.47 -16.89
C GLU A 52 -1.38 1.72 -15.74
N VAL A 53 -1.96 0.61 -15.28
CA VAL A 53 -1.35 -0.21 -14.21
C VAL A 53 -0.02 -0.80 -14.67
N ASN A 54 0.06 -1.28 -15.91
CA ASN A 54 1.28 -1.79 -16.49
C ASN A 54 2.37 -0.73 -16.61
N ASP A 55 2.02 0.47 -17.06
CA ASP A 55 2.95 1.59 -17.19
C ASP A 55 3.51 2.02 -15.82
N ARG A 56 2.63 2.14 -14.80
CA ARG A 56 3.04 2.43 -13.42
C ARG A 56 4.00 1.37 -12.90
N SER A 57 3.63 0.10 -13.04
CA SER A 57 4.48 -1.00 -12.58
C SER A 57 5.83 -1.00 -13.27
N THR A 58 5.86 -0.80 -14.59
CA THR A 58 7.09 -0.75 -15.39
C THR A 58 8.00 0.38 -14.91
N ARG A 59 7.46 1.57 -14.69
CA ARG A 59 8.25 2.72 -14.18
C ARG A 59 8.81 2.48 -12.79
N PHE A 60 7.99 1.92 -11.88
CA PHE A 60 8.44 1.58 -10.53
C PHE A 60 9.55 0.52 -10.54
N PHE A 61 9.35 -0.58 -11.27
CA PHE A 61 10.37 -1.64 -11.36
C PHE A 61 11.65 -1.17 -12.06
N ALA A 62 11.55 -0.31 -13.08
CA ALA A 62 12.73 0.30 -13.70
C ALA A 62 13.56 1.13 -12.69
N ALA A 63 12.90 1.89 -11.81
CA ALA A 63 13.59 2.61 -10.76
C ALA A 63 14.24 1.67 -9.74
N MET A 64 13.56 0.57 -9.37
CA MET A 64 14.11 -0.44 -8.44
C MET A 64 15.28 -1.23 -9.05
N GLU A 65 15.26 -1.52 -10.34
CA GLU A 65 16.35 -2.16 -11.04
C GLU A 65 17.56 -1.22 -11.12
N LEU A 66 17.33 0.05 -11.45
CA LEU A 66 18.35 1.07 -11.48
C LEU A 66 19.03 1.25 -10.11
N ALA A 67 18.30 1.08 -9.01
CA ALA A 67 18.84 1.19 -7.66
C ALA A 67 19.98 0.19 -7.36
N GLN A 68 20.11 -0.87 -8.13
CA GLN A 68 21.22 -1.82 -8.02
C GLN A 68 22.52 -1.30 -8.67
N GLN A 69 22.40 -0.35 -9.59
CA GLN A 69 23.54 0.17 -10.39
C GLN A 69 23.85 1.64 -10.06
N ASP A 70 22.81 2.47 -9.94
CA ASP A 70 22.90 3.90 -9.68
C ASP A 70 21.74 4.34 -8.76
N LYS A 71 22.03 4.37 -7.45
CA LYS A 71 21.07 4.73 -6.43
C LYS A 71 20.60 6.18 -6.52
N THR A 72 21.46 7.09 -6.94
CA THR A 72 21.10 8.51 -7.09
C THR A 72 20.07 8.71 -8.18
N SER A 73 20.29 8.10 -9.35
CA SER A 73 19.32 8.14 -10.43
C SER A 73 18.02 7.41 -10.07
N ALA A 74 18.09 6.31 -9.34
CA ALA A 74 16.91 5.59 -8.85
C ALA A 74 16.06 6.45 -7.92
N ILE A 75 16.67 7.16 -6.96
CA ILE A 75 15.98 8.12 -6.09
C ILE A 75 15.24 9.18 -6.92
N SER A 76 15.91 9.75 -7.92
CA SER A 76 15.29 10.78 -8.78
C SER A 76 14.08 10.22 -9.54
N LEU A 77 14.15 9.00 -10.06
CA LEU A 77 13.02 8.33 -10.72
C LEU A 77 11.87 8.03 -9.76
N LEU A 78 12.16 7.61 -8.52
CA LEU A 78 11.15 7.37 -7.50
C LEU A 78 10.46 8.67 -7.08
N GLN A 79 11.19 9.78 -6.96
CA GLN A 79 10.63 11.10 -6.68
C GLN A 79 9.73 11.59 -7.82
N GLU A 80 10.15 11.42 -9.06
CA GLU A 80 9.33 11.72 -10.23
C GLU A 80 8.05 10.86 -10.24
N PHE A 81 8.19 9.57 -9.95
CA PHE A 81 7.05 8.66 -9.83
C PHE A 81 6.09 9.11 -8.73
N THR A 82 6.60 9.38 -7.51
CA THR A 82 5.81 9.86 -6.38
C THR A 82 5.04 11.14 -6.73
N SER A 83 5.69 12.10 -7.39
CA SER A 83 5.05 13.36 -7.77
C SER A 83 3.94 13.18 -8.81
N LYS A 84 4.11 12.27 -9.76
CA LYS A 84 3.11 11.97 -10.80
C LYS A 84 1.92 11.18 -10.26
N GLU A 85 2.16 10.27 -9.32
CA GLU A 85 1.12 9.40 -8.79
C GLU A 85 0.36 10.00 -7.58
N LYS A 86 0.84 11.10 -7.02
CA LYS A 86 0.26 11.71 -5.82
C LYS A 86 -1.25 11.98 -5.92
N ASP A 87 -1.70 12.43 -7.08
CA ASP A 87 -3.10 12.77 -7.34
C ASP A 87 -3.91 11.57 -7.87
N SER A 88 -3.24 10.60 -8.51
CA SER A 88 -3.89 9.44 -9.14
C SER A 88 -3.96 8.24 -8.23
N SER A 89 -2.97 8.04 -7.35
CA SER A 89 -2.92 6.94 -6.40
C SER A 89 -1.97 7.21 -5.25
N GLU A 90 -2.52 7.69 -4.14
CA GLU A 90 -1.77 7.91 -2.90
C GLU A 90 -1.01 6.64 -2.44
N TYR A 91 -1.56 5.46 -2.73
CA TYR A 91 -0.95 4.17 -2.36
C TYR A 91 0.33 3.89 -3.15
N HIS A 92 0.34 4.14 -4.47
CA HIS A 92 1.54 3.93 -5.29
C HIS A 92 2.62 4.96 -4.98
N SER A 93 2.22 6.20 -4.75
CA SER A 93 3.10 7.28 -4.29
C SER A 93 3.79 6.89 -2.96
N MET A 94 3.03 6.39 -1.98
CA MET A 94 3.56 5.93 -0.69
C MET A 94 4.58 4.79 -0.86
N ILE A 95 4.28 3.77 -1.67
CA ILE A 95 5.22 2.65 -1.90
C ILE A 95 6.53 3.16 -2.50
N ALA A 96 6.46 4.09 -3.44
CA ALA A 96 7.65 4.70 -4.04
C ALA A 96 8.43 5.52 -3.01
N SER A 97 7.75 6.26 -2.13
CA SER A 97 8.40 7.00 -1.04
C SER A 97 9.09 6.07 -0.03
N PHE A 98 8.47 4.95 0.34
CA PHE A 98 9.15 3.94 1.18
C PHE A 98 10.37 3.34 0.49
N ALA A 99 10.30 3.08 -0.81
CA ALA A 99 11.44 2.58 -1.58
C ALA A 99 12.58 3.63 -1.64
N GLU A 100 12.25 4.90 -1.88
CA GLU A 100 13.21 6.00 -1.82
C GLU A 100 13.91 6.06 -0.45
N ALA A 101 13.13 6.08 0.63
CA ALA A 101 13.67 6.13 1.99
C ALA A 101 14.60 4.94 2.29
N ALA A 102 14.23 3.74 1.84
CA ALA A 102 15.06 2.54 1.99
C ALA A 102 16.40 2.65 1.24
N ILE A 103 16.38 3.20 0.02
CA ILE A 103 17.62 3.43 -0.76
C ILE A 103 18.50 4.48 -0.06
N ARG A 104 17.93 5.61 0.37
CA ARG A 104 18.66 6.65 1.12
C ARG A 104 19.32 6.09 2.38
N ARG A 105 18.53 5.33 3.17
CA ARG A 105 19.04 4.64 4.36
C ARG A 105 20.24 3.72 4.02
N SER A 106 20.15 2.97 2.93
CA SER A 106 21.22 2.06 2.50
C SER A 106 22.52 2.79 2.09
N GLU A 107 22.41 4.06 1.70
CA GLU A 107 23.53 4.94 1.36
C GLU A 107 24.08 5.71 2.59
N GLY A 108 23.43 5.56 3.75
CA GLY A 108 23.77 6.33 4.94
C GLY A 108 23.19 7.75 4.95
N ASP A 109 22.37 8.10 3.96
CA ASP A 109 21.61 9.38 3.95
C ASP A 109 20.41 9.28 4.91
N PHE A 110 20.72 9.16 6.21
CA PHE A 110 19.72 9.04 7.26
C PHE A 110 18.82 10.28 7.37
N SER A 111 19.39 11.45 7.10
CA SER A 111 18.62 12.71 7.12
C SER A 111 17.61 12.77 5.98
N GLY A 112 17.99 12.37 4.77
CA GLY A 112 17.09 12.30 3.64
C GLY A 112 16.02 11.22 3.82
N ALA A 113 16.39 10.05 4.36
CA ALA A 113 15.42 9.00 4.68
C ALA A 113 14.41 9.46 5.75
N LEU A 114 14.87 10.16 6.82
CA LEU A 114 14.02 10.72 7.85
C LEU A 114 12.98 11.67 7.27
N ALA A 115 13.39 12.60 6.42
CA ALA A 115 12.47 13.56 5.80
C ALA A 115 11.35 12.86 5.03
N VAL A 116 11.67 11.80 4.28
CA VAL A 116 10.67 11.02 3.53
C VAL A 116 9.71 10.27 4.48
N TYR A 117 10.22 9.63 5.53
CA TYR A 117 9.38 8.95 6.52
C TYR A 117 8.46 9.93 7.25
N ASP A 118 8.93 11.13 7.59
CA ASP A 118 8.13 12.15 8.24
C ASP A 118 6.97 12.61 7.36
N GLU A 119 7.18 12.80 6.05
CA GLU A 119 6.10 13.09 5.10
C GLU A 119 5.05 11.97 5.06
N ILE A 120 5.46 10.69 5.04
CA ILE A 120 4.53 9.57 5.06
C ILE A 120 3.75 9.54 6.37
N SER A 121 4.37 9.86 7.50
CA SER A 121 3.77 9.80 8.84
C SER A 121 2.58 10.75 9.02
N ILE A 122 2.56 11.86 8.29
CA ILE A 122 1.50 12.88 8.32
C ILE A 122 0.51 12.78 7.15
N SER A 123 0.68 11.82 6.24
CA SER A 123 -0.18 11.60 5.08
C SER A 123 -1.57 11.09 5.48
N ASN A 124 -2.50 11.01 4.49
CA ASN A 124 -3.84 10.46 4.70
C ASN A 124 -3.90 8.91 4.70
N MET A 125 -2.76 8.26 4.72
CA MET A 125 -2.67 6.80 4.71
C MET A 125 -3.24 6.17 5.99
N SER A 126 -3.45 4.85 5.94
CA SER A 126 -3.92 4.10 7.11
C SER A 126 -2.94 4.24 8.28
N VAL A 127 -3.46 4.10 9.50
CA VAL A 127 -2.70 4.24 10.74
C VAL A 127 -1.46 3.35 10.75
N PHE A 128 -1.57 2.13 10.24
CA PHE A 128 -0.44 1.20 10.19
C PHE A 128 0.77 1.76 9.41
N TYR A 129 0.56 2.33 8.23
CA TYR A 129 1.68 2.89 7.43
C TYR A 129 2.26 4.14 8.07
N LYS A 130 1.44 4.97 8.70
CA LYS A 130 1.92 6.14 9.46
C LYS A 130 2.75 5.73 10.67
N ASP A 131 2.29 4.73 11.41
CA ASP A 131 3.03 4.18 12.55
C ASP A 131 4.34 3.52 12.12
N TYR A 132 4.32 2.81 10.98
CA TYR A 132 5.53 2.22 10.42
C TYR A 132 6.53 3.31 9.97
N ALA A 133 6.05 4.39 9.37
CA ALA A 133 6.89 5.53 9.02
C ALA A 133 7.48 6.20 10.28
N LYS A 134 6.68 6.43 11.34
CA LYS A 134 7.17 6.95 12.63
C LYS A 134 8.24 6.06 13.26
N LEU A 135 8.04 4.74 13.21
CA LEU A 135 9.03 3.78 13.70
C LEU A 135 10.34 3.90 12.92
N SER A 136 10.23 3.99 11.59
CA SER A 136 11.39 4.17 10.71
C SER A 136 12.07 5.52 10.92
N SER A 137 11.30 6.60 11.16
CA SER A 137 11.86 7.91 11.56
C SER A 137 12.66 7.79 12.86
N ALA A 138 12.14 7.08 13.86
CA ALA A 138 12.87 6.86 15.11
C ALA A 138 14.17 6.08 14.89
N GLU A 139 14.21 5.09 14.00
CA GLU A 139 15.46 4.40 13.60
C GLU A 139 16.46 5.36 12.96
N MET A 140 16.01 6.26 12.09
CA MET A 140 16.89 7.26 11.46
C MET A 140 17.42 8.26 12.49
N LEU A 141 16.59 8.71 13.42
CA LEU A 141 17.00 9.59 14.52
C LEU A 141 18.05 8.93 15.41
N ILE A 142 17.91 7.64 15.72
CA ILE A 142 18.94 6.88 16.46
C ILE A 142 20.26 6.85 15.66
N ALA A 143 20.22 6.59 14.37
CA ALA A 143 21.39 6.57 13.50
C ALA A 143 22.08 7.95 13.43
N LEU A 144 21.28 9.04 13.54
CA LEU A 144 21.77 10.42 13.61
C LEU A 144 22.21 10.87 15.03
N ASN A 145 22.22 9.96 16.00
CA ASN A 145 22.48 10.25 17.42
C ASN A 145 21.48 11.23 18.07
N ASN A 146 20.31 11.43 17.48
CA ASN A 146 19.23 12.23 18.05
C ASN A 146 18.27 11.34 18.87
N THR A 147 18.76 10.84 20.00
CA THR A 147 18.02 9.90 20.85
C THR A 147 16.83 10.53 21.57
N ILE A 148 16.82 11.86 21.74
CA ILE A 148 15.72 12.58 22.41
C ILE A 148 14.45 12.51 21.57
N ASP A 149 14.54 12.90 20.30
CA ASP A 149 13.40 12.86 19.38
C ASP A 149 12.99 11.42 19.06
N ALA A 150 13.97 10.50 18.93
CA ALA A 150 13.68 9.08 18.76
C ALA A 150 12.83 8.52 19.92
N LYS A 151 13.19 8.83 21.18
CA LYS A 151 12.40 8.43 22.37
C LYS A 151 10.98 8.95 22.29
N THR A 152 10.80 10.22 21.94
CA THR A 152 9.46 10.84 21.87
C THR A 152 8.55 10.08 20.89
N LEU A 153 9.04 9.76 19.70
CA LEU A 153 8.28 8.98 18.71
C LEU A 153 7.99 7.55 19.19
N LEU A 154 8.98 6.90 19.80
CA LEU A 154 8.83 5.54 20.30
C LEU A 154 7.90 5.45 21.51
N GLU A 155 7.91 6.44 22.40
CA GLU A 155 6.98 6.55 23.53
C GLU A 155 5.55 6.74 23.03
N GLU A 156 5.32 7.59 22.03
CA GLU A 156 4.03 7.73 21.38
C GLU A 156 3.54 6.39 20.82
N LEU A 157 4.35 5.69 20.02
CA LEU A 157 3.99 4.40 19.43
C LEU A 157 3.76 3.32 20.49
N SER A 158 4.53 3.31 21.58
CA SER A 158 4.45 2.30 22.63
C SER A 158 3.22 2.46 23.53
N SER A 159 2.68 3.68 23.63
CA SER A 159 1.52 4.02 24.45
C SER A 159 0.19 3.89 23.72
N ASN A 160 0.21 3.92 22.39
CA ASN A 160 -0.97 3.82 21.54
C ASN A 160 -1.42 2.37 21.34
N SER A 161 -2.61 2.20 20.70
CA SER A 161 -3.09 0.90 20.21
C SER A 161 -2.38 0.43 18.93
N SER A 162 -1.19 0.97 18.62
CA SER A 162 -0.40 0.61 17.47
C SER A 162 -0.05 -0.88 17.45
N GLU A 163 -0.13 -1.50 16.28
CA GLU A 163 0.36 -2.87 16.06
C GLU A 163 1.87 -2.98 16.30
N LEU A 164 2.60 -1.85 16.18
CA LEU A 164 4.05 -1.77 16.34
C LEU A 164 4.50 -1.44 17.78
N LYS A 165 3.56 -1.33 18.72
CA LYS A 165 3.84 -0.91 20.11
C LYS A 165 4.94 -1.72 20.81
N PHE A 166 5.00 -3.01 20.55
CA PHE A 166 6.01 -3.88 21.17
C PHE A 166 7.39 -3.70 20.57
N ILE A 167 7.45 -3.42 19.24
CA ILE A 167 8.70 -3.08 18.57
C ILE A 167 9.22 -1.73 19.09
N ALA A 168 8.33 -0.74 19.22
CA ALA A 168 8.69 0.56 19.80
C ALA A 168 9.23 0.42 21.23
N LYS A 169 8.59 -0.42 22.07
CA LYS A 169 9.11 -0.74 23.42
C LYS A 169 10.48 -1.39 23.38
N GLU A 170 10.73 -2.32 22.47
CA GLU A 170 12.02 -2.98 22.31
C GLU A 170 13.11 -1.94 21.97
N TYR A 171 12.86 -1.02 21.05
CA TYR A 171 13.79 0.08 20.73
C TYR A 171 14.04 1.00 21.93
N LEU A 172 13.00 1.36 22.70
CA LEU A 172 13.16 2.13 23.94
C LEU A 172 14.06 1.40 24.94
N GLY A 173 13.89 0.09 25.07
CA GLY A 173 14.76 -0.74 25.92
C GLY A 173 16.23 -0.65 25.52
N TYR A 174 16.53 -0.72 24.22
CA TYR A 174 17.90 -0.56 23.70
C TYR A 174 18.46 0.85 23.92
N ILE A 175 17.64 1.88 23.73
CA ILE A 175 18.06 3.26 24.02
C ILE A 175 18.40 3.42 25.49
N PHE A 176 17.59 2.88 26.41
CA PHE A 176 17.89 2.95 27.85
C PHE A 176 19.14 2.18 28.24
N ILE A 177 19.46 1.06 27.58
CA ILE A 177 20.74 0.36 27.76
C ILE A 177 21.88 1.27 27.35
N ASN A 178 21.81 1.89 26.17
CA ASN A 178 22.85 2.77 25.65
C ASN A 178 23.06 4.01 26.52
N ASP A 179 21.99 4.55 27.12
CA ASP A 179 22.06 5.66 28.04
C ASP A 179 22.52 5.27 29.46
N GLY A 180 22.82 3.99 29.72
CA GLY A 180 23.22 3.47 31.03
C GLY A 180 22.05 3.35 32.03
N ASN A 181 20.81 3.57 31.59
CA ASN A 181 19.62 3.49 32.43
C ASN A 181 19.08 2.05 32.51
N ILE A 182 19.88 1.19 33.13
CA ILE A 182 19.64 -0.25 33.20
C ILE A 182 18.32 -0.59 33.91
N SER A 183 17.90 0.18 34.92
CA SER A 183 16.64 -0.08 35.62
C SER A 183 15.42 0.05 34.71
N GLN A 184 15.36 1.07 33.87
CA GLN A 184 14.26 1.26 32.90
C GLN A 184 14.33 0.22 31.79
N ALA A 185 15.50 -0.09 31.28
CA ALA A 185 15.70 -1.14 30.30
C ALA A 185 15.18 -2.49 30.83
N LYS A 186 15.56 -2.90 32.03
CA LYS A 186 15.08 -4.13 32.68
C LYS A 186 13.55 -4.16 32.76
N ALA A 187 12.92 -3.08 33.23
CA ALA A 187 11.47 -2.99 33.34
C ALA A 187 10.76 -3.22 32.00
N ILE A 188 11.30 -2.66 30.92
CA ILE A 188 10.77 -2.88 29.56
C ILE A 188 10.92 -4.33 29.13
N PHE A 189 12.11 -4.89 29.23
CA PHE A 189 12.34 -6.27 28.74
C PHE A 189 11.62 -7.33 29.60
N ILE A 190 11.44 -7.11 30.93
CA ILE A 190 10.55 -7.93 31.76
C ILE A 190 9.13 -7.86 31.19
N SER A 191 8.58 -6.66 31.00
CA SER A 191 7.24 -6.47 30.42
C SER A 191 7.08 -7.21 29.08
N LEU A 192 8.06 -7.10 28.16
CA LEU A 192 8.03 -7.77 26.86
C LEU A 192 8.12 -9.29 26.98
N SER A 193 8.86 -9.81 27.99
CA SER A 193 9.02 -11.26 28.18
C SER A 193 7.77 -11.94 28.74
N GLU A 194 6.95 -11.20 29.49
CA GLU A 194 5.76 -11.70 30.20
C GLU A 194 4.45 -11.45 29.42
N GLU A 195 4.38 -10.42 28.60
CA GLU A 195 3.17 -10.01 27.88
C GLU A 195 2.67 -11.11 26.93
N ALA A 196 1.41 -11.54 27.08
CA ALA A 196 0.84 -12.67 26.36
C ALA A 196 0.83 -12.45 24.83
N SER A 197 0.56 -11.23 24.39
CA SER A 197 0.42 -10.83 22.98
C SER A 197 1.75 -10.61 22.25
N VAL A 198 2.87 -10.64 22.96
CA VAL A 198 4.21 -10.53 22.36
C VAL A 198 4.62 -11.84 21.69
N SER A 199 5.24 -11.74 20.50
CA SER A 199 5.72 -12.90 19.76
C SER A 199 6.77 -13.70 20.55
N ILE A 200 6.82 -15.01 20.35
CA ILE A 200 7.76 -15.89 21.05
C ILE A 200 9.22 -15.48 20.82
N ASN A 201 9.55 -15.03 19.60
CA ASN A 201 10.90 -14.58 19.27
C ASN A 201 11.31 -13.33 20.07
N MET A 202 10.41 -12.36 20.21
CA MET A 202 10.68 -11.14 20.99
C MET A 202 10.79 -11.47 22.48
N LYS A 203 9.94 -12.38 23.02
CA LYS A 203 10.05 -12.87 24.40
C LYS A 203 11.41 -13.51 24.67
N ASN A 204 11.89 -14.34 23.75
CA ASN A 204 13.19 -15.00 23.90
C ASN A 204 14.33 -13.99 23.87
N ARG A 205 14.34 -13.05 22.92
CA ARG A 205 15.36 -11.96 22.89
C ARG A 205 15.32 -11.14 24.19
N SER A 206 14.13 -10.80 24.67
CA SER A 206 13.99 -10.06 25.95
C SER A 206 14.60 -10.82 27.13
N LYS A 207 14.39 -12.13 27.22
CA LYS A 207 15.00 -12.98 28.26
C LYS A 207 16.52 -13.08 28.12
N GLU A 208 17.03 -13.19 26.91
CA GLU A 208 18.48 -13.18 26.63
C GLU A 208 19.12 -11.87 27.09
N ILE A 209 18.51 -10.75 26.77
CA ILE A 209 18.98 -9.41 27.21
C ILE A 209 18.97 -9.33 28.74
N LEU A 210 17.90 -9.79 29.38
CA LEU A 210 17.78 -9.78 30.85
C LEU A 210 18.85 -10.66 31.51
N SER A 211 19.28 -11.75 30.88
CA SER A 211 20.29 -12.66 31.42
C SER A 211 21.71 -12.04 31.49
N VAL A 212 21.96 -10.98 30.74
CA VAL A 212 23.26 -10.28 30.72
C VAL A 212 23.38 -9.26 31.85
N PHE A 213 22.25 -8.84 32.40
CA PHE A 213 22.25 -7.86 33.49
C PHE A 213 22.32 -8.57 34.86
N PRO A 214 23.20 -8.12 35.73
CA PRO A 214 23.32 -8.65 37.09
C PRO A 214 22.04 -8.40 37.93
#